data_284e2eee002333c90cfd592981000b57
#
_entry.id   284e2eee002333c90cfd592981000b57
#
_cell.length_a   1.000
_cell.length_b   1.000
_cell.length_c   1.000
_cell.angle_alpha   90.00
_cell.angle_beta   90.00
_cell.angle_gamma   90.00
#
_symmetry.space_group_name_H-M   'P 1'
#
loop_
_entity.id
_entity.type
_entity.pdbx_description
1 polymer ?
#
loop_
_entity_poly.entity_id
_entity_poly.type
_entity_poly.pdbx_seq_one_letter_code
_entity_poly.pdbx_strand_id
1 'polypeptide(L)'
;FGTGLVNKMYNEVVALGLPTASKDEQKAEAAKQGNWFQRAVRSFGDVFVPLLPAIVATGLFMGIRGAINNDTILGLFGTTSEAFSSSNFYTYTVVLTDTAFAFFPALICWSAFNVFGGSPIVGLVLGLMMVNNSLPNAWDVVSKAAEPINFFGFIPVVGYQNSVLPAFFVGL
;
A
#
# COMPACT_ATOMS: atom_id res chain seq x y z
N PHE A 1 5.96 -22.37 17.56
CA PHE A 1 6.19 -21.88 18.93
C PHE A 1 5.18 -20.75 19.19
N GLY A 2 4.30 -20.90 20.21
CA GLY A 2 3.28 -19.91 20.54
C GLY A 2 3.89 -18.67 21.22
N THR A 3 3.25 -17.50 21.02
CA THR A 3 3.68 -16.22 21.59
C THR A 3 3.86 -16.23 23.11
N GLY A 4 3.13 -17.08 23.82
CA GLY A 4 3.24 -17.24 25.28
C GLY A 4 4.57 -17.83 25.75
N LEU A 5 5.14 -18.77 25.02
CA LEU A 5 6.43 -19.39 25.35
C LEU A 5 7.59 -18.42 25.12
N VAL A 6 7.53 -17.66 24.05
CA VAL A 6 8.54 -16.64 23.71
C VAL A 6 8.58 -15.54 24.76
N ASN A 7 7.44 -15.05 25.21
CA ASN A 7 7.35 -14.03 26.26
C ASN A 7 7.86 -14.56 27.61
N LYS A 8 7.60 -15.83 27.93
CA LYS A 8 8.08 -16.45 29.17
C LYS A 8 9.60 -16.60 29.17
N MET A 9 10.18 -17.08 28.09
CA MET A 9 11.63 -17.16 27.91
C MET A 9 12.29 -15.77 27.94
N TYR A 10 11.68 -14.78 27.30
CA TYR A 10 12.18 -13.41 27.32
C TYR A 10 12.23 -12.86 28.75
N ASN A 11 11.17 -13.03 29.54
CA ASN A 11 11.13 -12.56 30.92
C ASN A 11 12.15 -13.26 31.82
N GLU A 12 12.41 -14.56 31.60
CA GLU A 12 13.45 -15.30 32.34
C GLU A 12 14.85 -14.83 31.98
N VAL A 13 15.13 -14.54 30.70
CA VAL A 13 16.42 -13.99 30.25
C VAL A 13 16.65 -12.57 30.82
N VAL A 14 15.61 -11.75 30.88
CA VAL A 14 15.68 -10.41 31.51
C VAL A 14 15.95 -10.54 33.00
N ALA A 15 15.33 -11.50 33.69
CA ALA A 15 15.56 -11.76 35.12
C ALA A 15 16.97 -12.23 35.44
N LEU A 16 17.69 -12.82 34.48
CA LEU A 16 19.11 -13.23 34.62
C LEU A 16 20.09 -12.04 34.45
N GLY A 17 19.59 -10.81 34.24
CA GLY A 17 20.42 -9.59 34.11
C GLY A 17 21.27 -9.54 32.84
N LEU A 18 20.94 -10.34 31.82
CA LEU A 18 21.61 -10.27 30.53
C LEU A 18 21.17 -9.01 29.79
N PRO A 19 22.10 -8.31 29.11
CA PRO A 19 21.75 -7.11 28.36
C PRO A 19 20.77 -7.49 27.23
N THR A 20 19.55 -7.01 27.34
CA THR A 20 18.55 -7.18 26.29
C THR A 20 18.67 -6.02 25.30
N ALA A 21 19.08 -6.35 24.09
CA ALA A 21 19.03 -5.36 23.00
C ALA A 21 17.57 -4.95 22.73
N SER A 22 17.31 -3.64 22.69
CA SER A 22 15.98 -3.15 22.32
C SER A 22 15.62 -3.59 20.91
N LYS A 23 14.32 -3.66 20.58
CA LYS A 23 13.88 -3.97 19.21
C LYS A 23 14.52 -3.06 18.16
N ASP A 24 14.83 -1.83 18.55
CA ASP A 24 15.44 -0.84 17.66
C ASP A 24 16.94 -1.07 17.49
N GLU A 25 17.64 -1.52 18.54
CA GLU A 25 19.05 -1.95 18.47
C GLU A 25 19.21 -3.23 17.66
N GLN A 26 18.33 -4.21 17.85
CA GLN A 26 18.32 -5.44 17.05
C GLN A 26 18.05 -5.15 15.56
N LYS A 27 17.14 -4.21 15.24
CA LYS A 27 16.89 -3.75 13.87
C LYS A 27 18.11 -3.02 13.30
N ALA A 28 18.77 -2.18 14.10
CA ALA A 28 19.95 -1.44 13.67
C ALA A 28 21.16 -2.36 13.41
N GLU A 29 21.39 -3.36 14.26
CA GLU A 29 22.46 -4.34 14.03
C GLU A 29 22.15 -5.27 12.85
N ALA A 30 20.93 -5.75 12.74
CA ALA A 30 20.50 -6.55 11.59
C ALA A 30 20.54 -5.75 10.27
N ALA A 31 20.38 -4.41 10.32
CA ALA A 31 20.54 -3.54 9.15
C ALA A 31 22.00 -3.41 8.69
N LYS A 32 22.97 -3.57 9.59
CA LYS A 32 24.40 -3.54 9.27
C LYS A 32 24.93 -4.86 8.70
N GLN A 33 24.28 -5.98 8.99
CA GLN A 33 24.71 -7.33 8.58
C GLN A 33 23.87 -7.81 7.40
N GLY A 34 24.15 -7.35 6.20
CA GLY A 34 23.46 -7.87 5.01
C GLY A 34 24.01 -7.32 3.72
N ASN A 35 23.96 -8.16 2.66
CA ASN A 35 24.23 -7.72 1.31
C ASN A 35 23.28 -6.56 0.94
N TRP A 36 23.70 -5.68 0.03
CA TRP A 36 22.88 -4.55 -0.43
C TRP A 36 21.45 -4.97 -0.81
N PHE A 37 21.30 -6.17 -1.38
CA PHE A 37 20.01 -6.74 -1.76
C PHE A 37 19.10 -7.03 -0.56
N GLN A 38 19.66 -7.62 0.51
CA GLN A 38 18.92 -7.87 1.75
C GLN A 38 18.47 -6.57 2.44
N ARG A 39 19.31 -5.53 2.35
CA ARG A 39 18.98 -4.19 2.85
C ARG A 39 17.85 -3.56 2.06
N ALA A 40 17.88 -3.67 0.72
CA ALA A 40 16.82 -3.18 -0.14
C ALA A 40 15.48 -3.90 0.11
N VAL A 41 15.49 -5.23 0.24
CA VAL A 41 14.28 -6.02 0.54
C VAL A 41 13.71 -5.65 1.93
N ARG A 42 14.57 -5.42 2.91
CA ARG A 42 14.13 -4.99 4.24
C ARG A 42 13.50 -3.60 4.20
N SER A 43 14.16 -2.63 3.57
CA SER A 43 13.63 -1.27 3.41
C SER A 43 12.27 -1.29 2.70
N PHE A 44 12.12 -2.13 1.67
CA PHE A 44 10.85 -2.35 1.01
C PHE A 44 9.80 -2.88 1.99
N GLY A 45 10.15 -3.90 2.79
CA GLY A 45 9.27 -4.43 3.85
C GLY A 45 8.87 -3.38 4.87
N ASP A 46 9.81 -2.59 5.36
CA ASP A 46 9.55 -1.55 6.37
C ASP A 46 8.57 -0.47 5.87
N VAL A 47 8.61 -0.14 4.57
CA VAL A 47 7.65 0.79 3.94
C VAL A 47 6.26 0.16 3.82
N PHE A 48 6.16 -1.15 3.52
CA PHE A 48 4.87 -1.80 3.27
C PHE A 48 4.16 -2.28 4.54
N VAL A 49 4.90 -2.65 5.59
CA VAL A 49 4.32 -3.17 6.85
C VAL A 49 3.26 -2.24 7.46
N PRO A 50 3.44 -0.92 7.55
CA PRO A 50 2.40 -0.03 8.06
C PRO A 50 1.14 0.02 7.20
N LEU A 51 1.24 -0.31 5.90
CA LEU A 51 0.14 -0.27 4.95
C LEU A 51 -0.67 -1.57 4.92
N LEU A 52 -0.12 -2.68 5.46
CA LEU A 52 -0.76 -4.00 5.44
C LEU A 52 -2.20 -4.00 5.99
N PRO A 53 -2.52 -3.35 7.12
CA PRO A 53 -3.90 -3.34 7.63
C PRO A 53 -4.90 -2.73 6.64
N ALA A 54 -4.51 -1.64 5.96
CA ALA A 54 -5.35 -1.00 4.96
C ALA A 54 -5.55 -1.89 3.72
N ILE A 55 -4.47 -2.51 3.24
CA ILE A 55 -4.52 -3.41 2.07
C ILE A 55 -5.39 -4.64 2.37
N VAL A 56 -5.19 -5.26 3.53
CA VAL A 56 -5.95 -6.46 3.94
C VAL A 56 -7.43 -6.13 4.12
N ALA A 57 -7.76 -5.03 4.80
CA ALA A 57 -9.15 -4.60 4.96
C ALA A 57 -9.82 -4.34 3.61
N THR A 58 -9.17 -3.59 2.73
CA THR A 58 -9.67 -3.26 1.39
C THR A 58 -9.86 -4.53 0.55
N GLY A 59 -8.87 -5.44 0.54
CA GLY A 59 -8.96 -6.70 -0.18
C GLY A 59 -10.09 -7.59 0.34
N LEU A 60 -10.29 -7.65 1.66
CA LEU A 60 -11.40 -8.39 2.27
C LEU A 60 -12.76 -7.82 1.84
N PHE A 61 -12.93 -6.50 1.90
CA PHE A 61 -14.17 -5.87 1.45
C PHE A 61 -14.42 -6.04 -0.06
N MET A 62 -13.37 -5.99 -0.89
CA MET A 62 -13.50 -6.32 -2.32
C MET A 62 -13.96 -7.76 -2.53
N GLY A 63 -13.41 -8.70 -1.77
CA GLY A 63 -13.81 -10.11 -1.80
C GLY A 63 -15.27 -10.30 -1.41
N ILE A 64 -15.72 -9.65 -0.33
CA ILE A 64 -17.12 -9.68 0.12
C ILE A 64 -18.04 -9.08 -0.95
N ARG A 65 -17.69 -7.92 -1.52
CA ARG A 65 -18.45 -7.30 -2.62
C ARG A 65 -18.57 -8.23 -3.81
N GLY A 66 -17.46 -8.86 -4.22
CA GLY A 66 -17.45 -9.84 -5.31
C GLY A 66 -18.30 -11.07 -5.03
N ALA A 67 -18.29 -11.57 -3.80
CA ALA A 67 -19.14 -12.69 -3.38
C ALA A 67 -20.63 -12.32 -3.42
N ILE A 68 -20.99 -11.13 -2.93
CA ILE A 68 -22.39 -10.65 -2.96
C ILE A 68 -22.85 -10.43 -4.41
N ASN A 69 -22.00 -9.92 -5.29
CA ASN A 69 -22.33 -9.67 -6.71
C ASN A 69 -22.33 -10.95 -7.55
N ASN A 70 -22.58 -12.09 -6.94
CA ASN A 70 -22.75 -13.37 -7.63
C ASN A 70 -24.25 -13.60 -7.92
N ASP A 71 -24.58 -13.96 -9.17
CA ASP A 71 -25.98 -14.16 -9.61
C ASP A 71 -26.73 -15.20 -8.79
N THR A 72 -26.04 -16.24 -8.30
CA THR A 72 -26.66 -17.25 -7.43
C THR A 72 -27.10 -16.67 -6.09
N ILE A 73 -26.26 -15.80 -5.50
CA ILE A 73 -26.56 -15.17 -4.21
C ILE A 73 -27.65 -14.10 -4.39
N LEU A 74 -27.53 -13.27 -5.42
CA LEU A 74 -28.49 -12.22 -5.72
C LEU A 74 -29.87 -12.80 -6.11
N GLY A 75 -29.89 -13.95 -6.78
CA GLY A 75 -31.11 -14.69 -7.09
C GLY A 75 -31.89 -15.12 -5.85
N LEU A 76 -31.23 -15.45 -4.74
CA LEU A 76 -31.89 -15.74 -3.45
C LEU A 76 -32.62 -14.52 -2.87
N PHE A 77 -32.14 -13.31 -3.19
CA PHE A 77 -32.74 -12.03 -2.79
C PHE A 77 -33.68 -11.45 -3.85
N GLY A 78 -33.95 -12.16 -4.94
CA GLY A 78 -34.83 -11.69 -6.02
C GLY A 78 -34.25 -10.52 -6.82
N THR A 79 -32.94 -10.38 -6.88
CA THR A 79 -32.22 -9.29 -7.55
C THR A 79 -31.24 -9.87 -8.57
N THR A 80 -30.92 -9.10 -9.61
CA THR A 80 -29.92 -9.45 -10.61
C THR A 80 -28.62 -8.66 -10.38
N SER A 81 -27.49 -9.15 -10.91
CA SER A 81 -26.19 -8.46 -10.81
C SER A 81 -26.22 -7.09 -11.49
N GLU A 82 -27.00 -6.92 -12.55
CA GLU A 82 -27.18 -5.63 -13.23
C GLU A 82 -27.92 -4.62 -12.33
N ALA A 83 -29.02 -5.03 -11.69
CA ALA A 83 -29.78 -4.18 -10.77
C ALA A 83 -28.97 -3.84 -9.52
N PHE A 84 -28.22 -4.80 -8.99
CA PHE A 84 -27.34 -4.59 -7.84
C PHE A 84 -26.20 -3.61 -8.16
N SER A 85 -25.51 -3.79 -9.31
CA SER A 85 -24.41 -2.93 -9.76
C SER A 85 -24.85 -1.50 -10.07
N SER A 86 -26.12 -1.29 -10.39
CA SER A 86 -26.72 0.05 -10.61
C SER A 86 -27.16 0.72 -9.30
N SER A 87 -27.08 0.02 -8.16
CA SER A 87 -27.57 0.54 -6.89
C SER A 87 -26.57 1.53 -6.27
N ASN A 88 -27.10 2.51 -5.52
CA ASN A 88 -26.27 3.42 -4.72
C ASN A 88 -25.45 2.69 -3.66
N PHE A 89 -25.96 1.57 -3.16
CA PHE A 89 -25.24 0.73 -2.20
C PHE A 89 -23.98 0.13 -2.83
N TYR A 90 -24.08 -0.42 -4.03
CA TYR A 90 -22.93 -0.92 -4.78
C TYR A 90 -21.89 0.19 -5.01
N THR A 91 -22.34 1.35 -5.51
CA THR A 91 -21.46 2.51 -5.71
C THR A 91 -20.72 2.90 -4.42
N TYR A 92 -21.42 2.91 -3.28
CA TYR A 92 -20.80 3.19 -2.00
C TYR A 92 -19.75 2.14 -1.61
N THR A 93 -20.03 0.85 -1.84
CA THR A 93 -19.05 -0.21 -1.57
C THR A 93 -17.83 -0.11 -2.50
N VAL A 94 -18.00 0.33 -3.76
CA VAL A 94 -16.90 0.62 -4.69
C VAL A 94 -16.02 1.74 -4.14
N VAL A 95 -16.60 2.85 -3.72
CA VAL A 95 -15.85 3.96 -3.11
C VAL A 95 -15.08 3.49 -1.89
N LEU A 96 -15.70 2.71 -1.01
CA LEU A 96 -15.08 2.19 0.20
C LEU A 96 -13.86 1.29 -0.10
N THR A 97 -13.98 0.44 -1.13
CA THR A 97 -12.93 -0.54 -1.45
C THR A 97 -11.88 0.01 -2.39
N ASP A 98 -12.25 0.74 -3.42
CA ASP A 98 -11.34 1.09 -4.50
C ASP A 98 -10.51 2.35 -4.18
N THR A 99 -11.00 3.20 -3.26
CA THR A 99 -10.27 4.43 -2.87
C THR A 99 -8.87 4.14 -2.33
N ALA A 100 -8.72 3.13 -1.48
CA ALA A 100 -7.42 2.79 -0.91
C ALA A 100 -6.42 2.39 -2.00
N PHE A 101 -6.83 1.63 -3.00
CA PHE A 101 -5.98 1.24 -4.12
C PHE A 101 -5.71 2.38 -5.09
N ALA A 102 -6.71 3.22 -5.38
CA ALA A 102 -6.54 4.38 -6.24
C ALA A 102 -5.49 5.36 -5.69
N PHE A 103 -5.48 5.57 -4.37
CA PHE A 103 -4.53 6.45 -3.69
C PHE A 103 -3.33 5.71 -3.07
N PHE A 104 -3.13 4.44 -3.42
CA PHE A 104 -2.05 3.63 -2.87
C PHE A 104 -0.65 4.23 -3.07
N PRO A 105 -0.33 4.86 -4.23
CA PRO A 105 0.93 5.58 -4.38
C PRO A 105 1.15 6.67 -3.33
N ALA A 106 0.11 7.38 -2.92
CA ALA A 106 0.20 8.40 -1.88
C ALA A 106 0.55 7.79 -0.51
N LEU A 107 -0.05 6.65 -0.18
CA LEU A 107 0.24 5.93 1.05
C LEU A 107 1.67 5.37 1.07
N ILE A 108 2.16 4.87 -0.06
CA ILE A 108 3.54 4.37 -0.20
C ILE A 108 4.54 5.51 -0.03
N CYS A 109 4.37 6.64 -0.72
CA CYS A 109 5.23 7.80 -0.57
C CYS A 109 5.23 8.32 0.87
N TRP A 110 4.07 8.42 1.50
CA TRP A 110 3.95 8.80 2.92
C TRP A 110 4.75 7.88 3.83
N SER A 111 4.58 6.57 3.65
CA SER A 111 5.28 5.56 4.46
C SER A 111 6.79 5.55 4.19
N ALA A 112 7.21 5.66 2.93
CA ALA A 112 8.60 5.72 2.54
C ALA A 112 9.31 6.92 3.19
N PHE A 113 8.74 8.13 3.07
CA PHE A 113 9.29 9.31 3.73
C PHE A 113 9.40 9.14 5.26
N ASN A 114 8.42 8.50 5.88
CA ASN A 114 8.45 8.21 7.31
C ASN A 114 9.58 7.24 7.69
N VAL A 115 9.79 6.20 6.88
CA VAL A 115 10.83 5.17 7.12
C VAL A 115 12.23 5.72 6.88
N PHE A 116 12.41 6.54 5.83
CA PHE A 116 13.71 7.13 5.48
C PHE A 116 14.02 8.44 6.21
N GLY A 117 13.16 8.88 7.13
CA GLY A 117 13.40 10.04 7.98
C GLY A 117 13.08 11.39 7.33
N GLY A 118 12.35 11.38 6.22
CA GLY A 118 11.82 12.59 5.60
C GLY A 118 10.53 13.08 6.27
N SER A 119 9.97 14.18 5.75
CA SER A 119 8.66 14.67 6.22
C SER A 119 7.53 13.84 5.61
N PRO A 120 6.74 13.07 6.40
CA PRO A 120 5.66 12.24 5.87
C PRO A 120 4.58 13.04 5.13
N ILE A 121 4.39 14.31 5.50
CA ILE A 121 3.43 15.21 4.84
C ILE A 121 3.90 15.52 3.41
N VAL A 122 5.19 15.79 3.23
CA VAL A 122 5.77 16.01 1.89
C VAL A 122 5.63 14.75 1.03
N GLY A 123 5.92 13.59 1.61
CA GLY A 123 5.71 12.29 0.94
C GLY A 123 4.26 12.09 0.51
N LEU A 124 3.30 12.40 1.38
CA LEU A 124 1.88 12.32 1.06
C LEU A 124 1.50 13.24 -0.12
N VAL A 125 1.96 14.49 -0.09
CA VAL A 125 1.68 15.46 -1.16
C VAL A 125 2.26 15.00 -2.50
N LEU A 126 3.51 14.53 -2.51
CA LEU A 126 4.14 13.98 -3.72
C LEU A 126 3.36 12.78 -4.27
N GLY A 127 2.97 11.85 -3.40
CA GLY A 127 2.18 10.70 -3.82
C GLY A 127 0.79 11.08 -4.34
N LEU A 128 0.13 12.09 -3.76
CA LEU A 128 -1.13 12.62 -4.28
C LEU A 128 -0.94 13.30 -5.64
N MET A 129 0.18 13.98 -5.87
CA MET A 129 0.50 14.52 -7.20
C MET A 129 0.61 13.41 -8.24
N MET A 130 1.19 12.27 -7.89
CA MET A 130 1.34 11.12 -8.81
C MET A 130 0.01 10.51 -9.26
N VAL A 131 -1.05 10.63 -8.45
CA VAL A 131 -2.39 10.09 -8.74
C VAL A 131 -3.39 11.17 -9.19
N ASN A 132 -2.92 12.35 -9.49
CA ASN A 132 -3.79 13.45 -9.91
C ASN A 132 -4.48 13.11 -11.24
N ASN A 133 -5.80 13.30 -11.30
CA ASN A 133 -6.61 12.99 -12.48
C ASN A 133 -6.28 13.86 -13.71
N SER A 134 -5.59 15.00 -13.52
CA SER A 134 -5.12 15.83 -14.64
C SER A 134 -3.92 15.21 -15.37
N LEU A 135 -3.29 14.20 -14.79
CA LEU A 135 -2.17 13.49 -15.42
C LEU A 135 -2.69 12.26 -16.16
N PRO A 136 -2.34 12.07 -17.43
CA PRO A 136 -2.64 10.83 -18.14
C PRO A 136 -1.92 9.67 -17.47
N ASN A 137 -2.58 8.53 -17.31
CA ASN A 137 -1.98 7.35 -16.71
C ASN A 137 -0.82 6.85 -17.56
N ALA A 138 0.30 6.52 -16.92
CA ALA A 138 1.48 6.00 -17.61
C ALA A 138 1.18 4.76 -18.49
N TRP A 139 0.26 3.90 -18.05
CA TRP A 139 -0.18 2.73 -18.81
C TRP A 139 -0.92 3.14 -20.10
N ASP A 140 -1.80 4.13 -20.02
CA ASP A 140 -2.55 4.61 -21.17
C ASP A 140 -1.63 5.29 -22.18
N VAL A 141 -0.60 5.98 -21.71
CA VAL A 141 0.44 6.56 -22.58
C VAL A 141 1.25 5.48 -23.29
N VAL A 142 1.67 4.43 -22.58
CA VAL A 142 2.41 3.31 -23.18
C VAL A 142 1.56 2.54 -24.21
N SER A 143 0.27 2.35 -23.91
CA SER A 143 -0.68 1.70 -24.84
C SER A 143 -1.16 2.59 -25.98
N LYS A 144 -0.68 3.85 -26.04
CA LYS A 144 -1.09 4.89 -27.01
C LYS A 144 -2.57 5.27 -26.93
N ALA A 145 -3.23 5.02 -25.81
CA ALA A 145 -4.60 5.45 -25.55
C ALA A 145 -4.66 6.93 -25.08
N ALA A 146 -3.54 7.48 -24.59
CA ALA A 146 -3.41 8.88 -24.19
C ALA A 146 -2.04 9.43 -24.58
N GLU A 147 -1.96 10.75 -24.72
CA GLU A 147 -0.68 11.45 -24.93
C GLU A 147 -0.12 11.97 -23.62
N PRO A 148 1.21 11.92 -23.40
CA PRO A 148 1.83 12.47 -22.20
C PRO A 148 1.75 14.00 -22.21
N ILE A 149 1.64 14.61 -21.03
CA ILE A 149 1.82 16.04 -20.90
C ILE A 149 3.31 16.35 -21.01
N ASN A 150 3.69 17.14 -22.00
CA ASN A 150 5.09 17.50 -22.22
C ASN A 150 5.43 18.80 -21.48
N PHE A 151 6.19 18.70 -20.39
CA PHE A 151 6.73 19.86 -19.69
C PHE A 151 7.94 20.40 -20.44
N PHE A 152 7.93 21.72 -20.72
CA PHE A 152 8.91 22.37 -21.60
C PHE A 152 9.03 21.76 -23.03
N GLY A 153 8.06 20.97 -23.47
CA GLY A 153 8.04 20.36 -24.80
C GLY A 153 8.90 19.09 -24.96
N PHE A 154 9.66 18.69 -23.94
CA PHE A 154 10.57 17.51 -24.03
C PHE A 154 10.54 16.58 -22.81
N ILE A 155 9.97 16.99 -21.68
CA ILE A 155 9.87 16.13 -20.49
C ILE A 155 8.45 15.57 -20.41
N PRO A 156 8.24 14.26 -20.68
CA PRO A 156 6.94 13.64 -20.55
C PRO A 156 6.57 13.53 -19.06
N VAL A 157 5.40 14.06 -18.69
CA VAL A 157 4.83 13.94 -17.35
C VAL A 157 3.59 13.06 -17.44
N VAL A 158 3.58 12.02 -16.63
CA VAL A 158 2.51 11.02 -16.58
C VAL A 158 2.08 10.74 -15.14
N GLY A 159 0.85 10.31 -14.96
CA GLY A 159 0.32 9.86 -13.67
C GLY A 159 0.63 8.37 -13.46
N TYR A 160 0.71 7.97 -12.21
CA TYR A 160 1.03 6.61 -11.77
C TYR A 160 -0.07 6.04 -10.87
N GLN A 161 -1.33 6.26 -11.24
CA GLN A 161 -2.47 5.67 -10.54
C GLN A 161 -2.32 4.15 -10.47
N ASN A 162 -2.60 3.57 -9.31
CA ASN A 162 -2.47 2.13 -9.03
C ASN A 162 -1.04 1.56 -9.18
N SER A 163 0.00 2.39 -9.26
CA SER A 163 1.37 1.94 -9.44
C SER A 163 2.14 1.99 -8.12
N VAL A 164 2.81 0.89 -7.78
CA VAL A 164 3.53 0.69 -6.51
C VAL A 164 5.00 1.13 -6.61
N LEU A 165 5.69 0.60 -7.61
CA LEU A 165 7.14 0.80 -7.73
C LEU A 165 7.55 2.26 -7.95
N PRO A 166 6.92 3.03 -8.86
CA PRO A 166 7.25 4.44 -9.02
C PRO A 166 7.09 5.24 -7.72
N ALA A 167 6.03 4.98 -6.95
CA ALA A 167 5.79 5.64 -5.69
C ALA A 167 6.85 5.33 -4.63
N PHE A 168 7.33 4.08 -4.60
CA PHE A 168 8.43 3.67 -3.73
C PHE A 168 9.73 4.41 -4.08
N PHE A 169 10.08 4.48 -5.37
CA PHE A 169 11.29 5.18 -5.81
C PHE A 169 11.24 6.69 -5.61
N VAL A 170 10.08 7.31 -5.74
CA VAL A 170 9.90 8.74 -5.44
C VAL A 170 10.01 9.01 -3.93
N GLY A 171 9.67 8.02 -3.10
CA GLY A 171 9.74 8.10 -1.64
C GLY A 171 11.13 7.80 -1.04
N LEU A 172 12.07 7.33 -1.83
CA LEU A 172 13.47 7.05 -1.43
C LEU A 172 14.30 8.32 -1.35
#